data_72487a6a93bcfd9fa0b9b6b249ee7914
#
_entry.id   72487a6a93bcfd9fa0b9b6b249ee7914
#
_cell.length_a   1.000
_cell.length_b   1.000
_cell.length_c   1.000
_cell.angle_alpha   90.00
_cell.angle_beta   90.00
_cell.angle_gamma   90.00
#
_symmetry.space_group_name_H-M   'P 1'
#
loop_
_entity.id
_entity.type
_entity.pdbx_description
1 polymer ?
#
loop_
_entity_poly.entity_id
_entity_poly.type
_entity_poly.pdbx_seq_one_letter_code
_entity_poly.pdbx_strand_id
1 'polypeptide(L)'
;MNVNVAVSQFKSIKEDKEANINKALYLAGEASKQKVNILLLQELFQSEYFCSTQDEKFFDYAIEFPNNKLFETFSNFCKSHNMVIPVS
;
A
#
# COMPACT_ATOMS: atom_id res chain seq x y z
N MET A 1 -20.20 -10.27 15.74
CA MET A 1 -19.53 -9.32 14.82
C MET A 1 -18.60 -10.10 13.90
N ASN A 2 -18.70 -9.88 12.60
CA ASN A 2 -17.81 -10.50 11.63
C ASN A 2 -16.83 -9.45 11.10
N VAL A 3 -15.56 -9.84 10.98
CA VAL A 3 -14.53 -9.02 10.39
C VAL A 3 -14.08 -9.69 9.11
N ASN A 4 -14.18 -8.98 7.99
CA ASN A 4 -13.75 -9.46 6.68
C ASN A 4 -12.33 -9.00 6.42
N VAL A 5 -11.44 -9.96 6.17
CA VAL A 5 -10.03 -9.70 5.92
C VAL A 5 -9.69 -10.13 4.51
N ALA A 6 -8.90 -9.32 3.81
CA ALA A 6 -8.42 -9.67 2.49
C ALA A 6 -6.92 -9.38 2.40
N VAL A 7 -6.26 -10.09 1.52
CA VAL A 7 -4.87 -9.82 1.16
C VAL A 7 -4.81 -9.52 -0.32
N SER A 8 -3.93 -8.62 -0.71
CA SER A 8 -3.71 -8.31 -2.12
C SER A 8 -2.26 -8.51 -2.47
N GLN A 9 -2.04 -8.90 -3.71
CA GLN A 9 -0.71 -9.03 -4.26
C GLN A 9 -0.77 -8.62 -5.73
N PHE A 10 0.14 -7.75 -6.12
CA PHE A 10 0.24 -7.33 -7.52
C PHE A 10 1.72 -7.17 -7.88
N LYS A 11 1.98 -7.21 -9.18
CA LYS A 11 3.33 -6.96 -9.68
C LYS A 11 3.60 -5.47 -9.63
N SER A 12 4.59 -5.07 -8.86
CA SER A 12 4.98 -3.66 -8.81
C SER A 12 5.76 -3.27 -10.06
N ILE A 13 5.57 -2.01 -10.47
CA ILE A 13 6.30 -1.43 -11.59
C ILE A 13 7.61 -0.86 -11.03
N LYS A 14 8.71 -1.24 -11.67
CA LYS A 14 10.04 -0.80 -11.26
C LYS A 14 10.17 0.71 -11.38
N GLU A 15 10.66 1.35 -10.32
CA GLU A 15 10.94 2.79 -10.28
C GLU A 15 9.73 3.67 -10.61
N ASP A 16 8.51 3.19 -10.37
CA ASP A 16 7.30 3.98 -10.55
C ASP A 16 6.42 3.87 -9.29
N LYS A 17 6.83 4.60 -8.28
CA LYS A 17 6.17 4.61 -6.98
C LYS A 17 4.71 5.04 -7.10
N GLU A 18 4.44 6.08 -7.89
CA GLU A 18 3.09 6.60 -8.03
C GLU A 18 2.14 5.57 -8.66
N ALA A 19 2.58 4.88 -9.71
CA ALA A 19 1.77 3.84 -10.33
C ALA A 19 1.48 2.70 -9.37
N ASN A 20 2.47 2.32 -8.55
CA ASN A 20 2.29 1.26 -7.55
C ASN A 20 1.30 1.66 -6.47
N ILE A 21 1.37 2.90 -6.01
CA ILE A 21 0.43 3.44 -5.01
C ILE A 21 -0.98 3.46 -5.59
N ASN A 22 -1.13 3.92 -6.84
CA ASN A 22 -2.43 3.96 -7.51
C ASN A 22 -3.02 2.56 -7.68
N LYS A 23 -2.18 1.57 -7.98
CA LYS A 23 -2.61 0.18 -8.08
C LYS A 23 -3.11 -0.35 -6.74
N ALA A 24 -2.38 -0.05 -5.67
CA ALA A 24 -2.79 -0.45 -4.33
C ALA A 24 -4.13 0.18 -3.95
N LEU A 25 -4.32 1.46 -4.25
CA LEU A 25 -5.58 2.15 -3.97
C LEU A 25 -6.73 1.60 -4.80
N TYR A 26 -6.47 1.25 -6.06
CA TYR A 26 -7.49 0.61 -6.90
C TYR A 26 -7.95 -0.71 -6.29
N LEU A 27 -7.01 -1.55 -5.87
CA LEU A 27 -7.36 -2.83 -5.24
C LEU A 27 -8.07 -2.63 -3.90
N ALA A 28 -7.67 -1.61 -3.14
CA ALA A 28 -8.36 -1.26 -1.90
C ALA A 28 -9.81 -0.83 -2.16
N GLY A 29 -10.04 -0.08 -3.25
CA GLY A 29 -11.40 0.29 -3.65
C GLY A 29 -12.24 -0.93 -4.00
N GLU A 30 -11.67 -1.90 -4.72
CA GLU A 30 -12.36 -3.15 -5.03
C GLU A 30 -12.67 -3.95 -3.77
N ALA A 31 -11.73 -4.00 -2.81
CA ALA A 31 -11.96 -4.66 -1.53
C ALA A 31 -13.09 -3.99 -0.75
N SER A 32 -13.14 -2.66 -0.79
CA SER A 32 -14.21 -1.91 -0.13
C SER A 32 -15.59 -2.30 -0.66
N LYS A 33 -15.71 -2.52 -1.97
CA LYS A 33 -16.97 -2.95 -2.58
C LYS A 33 -17.41 -4.33 -2.07
N GLN A 34 -16.47 -5.15 -1.62
CA GLN A 34 -16.75 -6.48 -1.06
C GLN A 34 -16.85 -6.44 0.47
N LYS A 35 -16.98 -5.25 1.06
CA LYS A 35 -17.13 -5.05 2.50
C LYS A 35 -15.95 -5.59 3.32
N VAL A 36 -14.75 -5.47 2.79
CA VAL A 36 -13.53 -5.83 3.50
C VAL A 36 -13.25 -4.78 4.59
N ASN A 37 -12.93 -5.23 5.78
CA ASN A 37 -12.62 -4.36 6.92
C ASN A 37 -11.12 -4.14 7.07
N ILE A 38 -10.32 -5.17 6.81
CA ILE A 38 -8.88 -5.11 6.93
C ILE A 38 -8.28 -5.64 5.63
N LEU A 39 -7.49 -4.82 4.95
CA LEU A 39 -6.79 -5.20 3.73
C LEU A 39 -5.28 -5.19 3.99
N LEU A 40 -4.63 -6.30 3.70
CA LEU A 40 -3.18 -6.41 3.81
C LEU A 40 -2.56 -6.34 2.42
N LEU A 41 -1.68 -5.35 2.22
CA LEU A 41 -0.89 -5.21 1.01
C LEU A 41 0.41 -5.99 1.14
N GLN A 42 1.02 -6.32 0.00
CA GLN A 42 2.33 -6.96 0.06
C GLN A 42 3.38 -6.02 0.65
N GLU A 43 4.43 -6.57 1.20
CA GLU A 43 5.58 -5.80 1.70
C GLU A 43 6.21 -5.01 0.55
N LEU A 44 6.58 -3.76 0.84
CA LEU A 44 7.23 -2.86 -0.13
C LEU A 44 6.40 -2.66 -1.40
N PHE A 45 5.07 -2.55 -1.24
CA PHE A 45 4.15 -2.49 -2.39
C PHE A 45 4.40 -1.30 -3.32
N GLN A 46 5.01 -0.23 -2.82
CA GLN A 46 5.22 0.99 -3.60
C GLN A 46 6.45 0.92 -4.51
N SER A 47 7.23 -0.13 -4.43
CA SER A 47 8.44 -0.30 -5.22
C SER A 47 8.64 -1.78 -5.56
N GLU A 48 9.61 -2.05 -6.43
CA GLU A 48 10.07 -3.42 -6.63
C GLU A 48 10.71 -3.97 -5.34
N TYR A 49 10.72 -5.28 -5.18
CA TYR A 49 11.34 -5.90 -4.03
C TYR A 49 12.86 -5.87 -4.21
N PHE A 50 13.48 -4.83 -3.69
CA PHE A 50 14.89 -4.54 -3.91
C PHE A 50 15.85 -5.27 -2.97
N CYS A 51 15.33 -5.91 -1.94
CA CYS A 51 16.15 -6.51 -0.87
C CYS A 51 17.12 -7.57 -1.39
N SER A 52 16.84 -8.15 -2.54
CA SER A 52 17.71 -9.17 -3.15
C SER A 52 18.98 -8.62 -3.76
N THR A 53 19.06 -7.31 -4.05
CA THR A 53 20.20 -6.71 -4.74
C THR A 53 21.18 -6.00 -3.83
N GLN A 54 20.77 -5.61 -2.63
CA GLN A 54 21.63 -4.97 -1.62
C GLN A 54 22.40 -3.75 -2.15
N ASP A 55 21.75 -2.91 -2.96
CA ASP A 55 22.35 -1.71 -3.51
C ASP A 55 22.01 -0.50 -2.64
N GLU A 56 23.02 0.30 -2.30
CA GLU A 56 22.85 1.47 -1.43
C GLU A 56 21.88 2.51 -2.00
N LYS A 57 21.69 2.55 -3.32
CA LYS A 57 20.76 3.52 -3.94
C LYS A 57 19.33 3.37 -3.41
N PHE A 58 18.97 2.20 -2.90
CA PHE A 58 17.62 1.97 -2.39
C PHE A 58 17.34 2.65 -1.06
N PHE A 59 18.34 3.19 -0.38
CA PHE A 59 18.08 4.05 0.77
C PHE A 59 17.29 5.30 0.38
N ASP A 60 17.41 5.73 -0.87
CA ASP A 60 16.63 6.87 -1.36
C ASP A 60 15.13 6.57 -1.49
N TYR A 61 14.75 5.30 -1.41
CA TYR A 61 13.34 4.92 -1.41
C TYR A 61 12.65 5.16 -0.07
N ALA A 62 13.40 5.40 0.99
CA ALA A 62 12.83 5.67 2.30
C ALA A 62 12.03 6.96 2.27
N ILE A 63 10.91 6.97 3.00
CA ILE A 63 10.05 8.15 3.09
C ILE A 63 9.91 8.57 4.55
N GLU A 64 9.66 9.84 4.75
CA GLU A 64 9.50 10.39 6.10
C GLU A 64 8.13 10.03 6.68
N PHE A 65 8.12 9.61 7.92
CA PHE A 65 6.89 9.34 8.66
C PHE A 65 6.78 10.33 9.82
N PRO A 66 5.57 10.86 10.13
CA PRO A 66 4.29 10.68 9.45
C PRO A 66 4.01 11.70 8.33
N ASN A 67 4.87 12.68 8.15
CA ASN A 67 4.64 13.81 7.27
C ASN A 67 4.98 13.46 5.82
N ASN A 68 4.14 12.62 5.22
CA ASN A 68 4.33 12.19 3.85
C ASN A 68 2.97 12.01 3.17
N LYS A 69 2.91 12.39 1.90
CA LYS A 69 1.68 12.31 1.12
C LYS A 69 1.11 10.88 1.05
N LEU A 70 1.97 9.88 1.07
CA LEU A 70 1.54 8.48 1.06
C LEU A 70 0.66 8.18 2.27
N PHE A 71 1.11 8.55 3.46
CA PHE A 71 0.36 8.29 4.69
C PHE A 71 -0.94 9.07 4.72
N GLU A 72 -0.92 10.31 4.26
CA GLU A 72 -2.12 11.12 4.17
C GLU A 72 -3.14 10.50 3.23
N THR A 73 -2.68 10.04 2.06
CA THR A 73 -3.55 9.43 1.05
C THR A 73 -4.22 8.17 1.60
N PHE A 74 -3.44 7.26 2.20
CA PHE A 74 -4.00 6.04 2.76
C PHE A 74 -4.87 6.29 3.98
N SER A 75 -4.50 7.25 4.82
CA SER A 75 -5.31 7.63 5.98
C SER A 75 -6.68 8.14 5.55
N ASN A 76 -6.71 9.01 4.54
CA ASN A 76 -7.98 9.53 4.02
C ASN A 76 -8.83 8.44 3.39
N PHE A 77 -8.21 7.53 2.64
CA PHE A 77 -8.92 6.40 2.06
C PHE A 77 -9.54 5.53 3.15
N CYS A 78 -8.77 5.14 4.14
CA CYS A 78 -9.25 4.28 5.23
C CYS A 78 -10.40 4.92 5.99
N LYS A 79 -10.29 6.22 6.23
CA LYS A 79 -11.34 6.97 6.94
C LYS A 79 -12.62 7.02 6.13
N SER A 80 -12.50 7.25 4.82
CA SER A 80 -13.67 7.35 3.93
C SER A 80 -14.37 6.02 3.71
N HIS A 81 -13.64 4.92 3.74
CA HIS A 81 -14.16 3.58 3.43
C HIS A 81 -14.28 2.68 4.65
N ASN A 82 -14.00 3.23 5.84
CA ASN A 82 -14.08 2.49 7.09
C ASN A 82 -13.26 1.19 7.06
N MET A 83 -12.01 1.32 6.63
CA MET A 83 -11.09 0.19 6.48
C MET A 83 -9.80 0.43 7.26
N VAL A 84 -9.09 -0.66 7.54
CA VAL A 84 -7.74 -0.65 8.09
C VAL A 84 -6.79 -1.24 7.04
N ILE A 85 -5.73 -0.52 6.71
CA ILE A 85 -4.70 -0.98 5.77
C ILE A 85 -3.33 -0.78 6.41
N PRO A 86 -2.70 -1.86 6.92
CA PRO A 86 -1.31 -1.76 7.34
C PRO A 86 -0.42 -1.42 6.13
N VAL A 87 0.44 -0.45 6.30
CA VAL A 87 1.33 0.03 5.23
C VAL A 87 2.77 -0.22 5.64
N SER A 88 3.51 -0.92 4.80
CA SER A 88 4.93 -1.24 5.04
C SER A 88 5.83 -0.77 3.90
#